data_8fff783e39105d4fe61f2522ba014e18
#
_entry.id   8fff783e39105d4fe61f2522ba014e18
#
_cell.length_a   1.000
_cell.length_b   1.000
_cell.length_c   1.000
_cell.angle_alpha   90.00
_cell.angle_beta   90.00
_cell.angle_gamma   90.00
#
_symmetry.space_group_name_H-M   'P 1'
#
loop_
_entity.id
_entity.type
_entity.pdbx_description
1 polymer ?
#
loop_
_entity_poly.entity_id
_entity_poly.type
_entity_poly.pdbx_seq_one_letter_code
_entity_poly.pdbx_strand_id
1 'polypeptide(L)'
;MAIAIVILQNDPARAERLVASMKSVSATVRTVQSIAELEKLASRLPIQVGVLDLDLVTLQEIAGLRRQFGIEIVCTHHAPDDAMWTAALRAGALDCCFVDDAPGICRAIQQSMAA
;
A
#
# COMPACT_ATOMS: atom_id res chain seq x y z
N MET A 1 -0.49 -18.82 -6.36
CA MET A 1 -1.00 -18.44 -5.04
C MET A 1 -1.46 -17.00 -5.10
N ALA A 2 -2.65 -16.72 -4.59
CA ALA A 2 -3.20 -15.36 -4.63
C ALA A 2 -2.48 -14.46 -3.63
N ILE A 3 -2.10 -13.26 -4.09
CA ILE A 3 -1.53 -12.22 -3.25
C ILE A 3 -2.69 -11.43 -2.66
N ALA A 4 -2.68 -11.20 -1.37
CA ALA A 4 -3.66 -10.32 -0.73
C ALA A 4 -3.12 -8.91 -0.67
N ILE A 5 -3.82 -7.98 -1.32
CA ILE A 5 -3.46 -6.56 -1.36
C ILE A 5 -4.50 -5.78 -0.55
N VAL A 6 -4.04 -4.93 0.36
CA VAL A 6 -4.91 -3.99 1.06
C VAL A 6 -4.60 -2.57 0.58
N ILE A 7 -5.64 -1.79 0.35
CA ILE A 7 -5.53 -0.40 -0.07
C ILE A 7 -6.08 0.48 1.05
N LEU A 8 -5.24 1.35 1.59
CA LEU A 8 -5.64 2.35 2.59
C LEU A 8 -5.87 3.67 1.85
N GLN A 9 -7.14 3.99 1.62
CA GLN A 9 -7.55 5.18 0.91
C GLN A 9 -8.95 5.57 1.37
N ASN A 10 -9.16 6.86 1.68
CA ASN A 10 -10.46 7.35 2.14
C ASN A 10 -11.25 8.11 1.07
N ASP A 11 -10.67 8.29 -0.11
CA ASP A 11 -11.39 8.86 -1.26
C ASP A 11 -12.00 7.71 -2.07
N PRO A 12 -13.34 7.59 -2.12
CA PRO A 12 -13.99 6.44 -2.77
C PRO A 12 -13.62 6.30 -4.25
N ALA A 13 -13.51 7.40 -4.97
CA ALA A 13 -13.18 7.36 -6.41
C ALA A 13 -11.74 6.86 -6.63
N ARG A 14 -10.80 7.33 -5.81
CA ARG A 14 -9.41 6.86 -5.89
C ARG A 14 -9.29 5.40 -5.48
N ALA A 15 -9.98 5.01 -4.42
CA ALA A 15 -9.98 3.62 -3.97
C ALA A 15 -10.51 2.70 -5.07
N GLU A 16 -11.60 3.08 -5.72
CA GLU A 16 -12.20 2.30 -6.78
C GLU A 16 -11.26 2.12 -7.98
N ARG A 17 -10.58 3.21 -8.39
CA ARG A 17 -9.61 3.14 -9.48
C ARG A 17 -8.43 2.24 -9.12
N LEU A 18 -7.93 2.33 -7.89
CA LEU A 18 -6.83 1.48 -7.44
C LEU A 18 -7.24 0.01 -7.40
N VAL A 19 -8.43 -0.30 -6.89
CA VAL A 19 -8.95 -1.67 -6.88
C VAL A 19 -8.98 -2.23 -8.30
N ALA A 20 -9.53 -1.46 -9.25
CA ALA A 20 -9.61 -1.90 -10.64
C ALA A 20 -8.23 -2.19 -11.23
N SER A 21 -7.25 -1.34 -10.92
CA SER A 21 -5.87 -1.52 -11.39
C SER A 21 -5.18 -2.73 -10.76
N MET A 22 -5.44 -2.98 -9.49
CA MET A 22 -4.78 -4.07 -8.75
C MET A 22 -5.32 -5.45 -9.14
N LYS A 23 -6.50 -5.53 -9.74
CA LYS A 23 -7.09 -6.81 -10.17
C LYS A 23 -6.22 -7.55 -11.18
N SER A 24 -5.40 -6.84 -11.93
CA SER A 24 -4.45 -7.46 -12.86
C SER A 24 -3.26 -8.09 -12.15
N VAL A 25 -3.01 -7.71 -10.89
CA VAL A 25 -1.88 -8.20 -10.10
C VAL A 25 -2.32 -9.26 -9.10
N SER A 26 -3.53 -9.14 -8.56
CA SER A 26 -4.02 -10.03 -7.51
C SER A 26 -5.50 -10.30 -7.63
N ALA A 27 -5.89 -11.51 -7.21
CA ALA A 27 -7.30 -11.90 -7.13
C ALA A 27 -7.98 -11.35 -5.87
N THR A 28 -7.22 -11.04 -4.83
CA THR A 28 -7.76 -10.57 -3.55
C THR A 28 -7.30 -9.16 -3.27
N VAL A 29 -8.22 -8.20 -3.38
CA VAL A 29 -7.96 -6.78 -3.09
C VAL A 29 -9.01 -6.29 -2.10
N ARG A 30 -8.57 -5.71 -1.00
CA ARG A 30 -9.44 -5.15 0.03
C ARG A 30 -9.13 -3.69 0.22
N THR A 31 -10.14 -2.88 0.53
CA THR A 31 -9.95 -1.48 0.86
C THR A 31 -10.27 -1.24 2.32
N VAL A 32 -9.49 -0.37 2.95
CA VAL A 32 -9.73 0.09 4.32
C VAL A 32 -9.60 1.60 4.35
N GLN A 33 -10.19 2.25 5.36
CA GLN A 33 -10.21 3.70 5.47
C GLN A 33 -9.34 4.21 6.62
N SER A 34 -8.81 3.33 7.45
CA SER A 34 -7.97 3.70 8.60
C SER A 34 -6.97 2.60 8.92
N ILE A 35 -5.94 2.98 9.67
CA ILE A 35 -4.94 2.03 10.17
C ILE A 35 -5.58 1.01 11.11
N ALA A 36 -6.55 1.42 11.92
CA ALA A 36 -7.26 0.51 12.82
C ALA A 36 -7.96 -0.62 12.04
N GLU A 37 -8.62 -0.26 10.94
CA GLU A 37 -9.24 -1.26 10.06
C GLU A 37 -8.20 -2.18 9.43
N LEU A 38 -7.07 -1.63 9.01
CA LEU A 38 -5.99 -2.41 8.39
C LEU A 38 -5.43 -3.42 9.38
N GLU A 39 -5.14 -3.00 10.60
CA GLU A 39 -4.60 -3.89 11.64
C GLU A 39 -5.58 -5.01 11.97
N LYS A 40 -6.87 -4.69 12.04
CA LYS A 40 -7.92 -5.65 12.28
C LYS A 40 -7.97 -6.70 11.17
N LEU A 41 -7.88 -6.25 9.93
CA LEU A 41 -7.88 -7.13 8.77
C LEU A 41 -6.63 -8.01 8.74
N ALA A 42 -5.47 -7.41 9.01
CA ALA A 42 -4.18 -8.12 9.02
C ALA A 42 -4.12 -9.20 10.11
N SER A 43 -4.88 -9.04 11.19
CA SER A 43 -4.99 -10.05 12.24
C SER A 43 -5.75 -11.29 11.81
N ARG A 44 -6.55 -11.18 10.75
CA ARG A 44 -7.42 -12.28 10.28
C ARG A 44 -6.96 -12.89 8.96
N LEU A 45 -6.35 -12.07 8.09
CA LEU A 45 -5.95 -12.48 6.75
C LEU A 45 -4.47 -12.24 6.55
N PRO A 46 -3.77 -13.15 5.87
CA PRO A 46 -2.38 -12.90 5.47
C PRO A 46 -2.37 -11.84 4.37
N ILE A 47 -1.93 -10.63 4.71
CA ILE A 47 -1.78 -9.54 3.75
C ILE A 47 -0.33 -9.47 3.32
N GLN A 48 -0.07 -9.50 2.03
CA GLN A 48 1.28 -9.47 1.48
C GLN A 48 1.73 -8.06 1.13
N VAL A 49 0.83 -7.24 0.58
CA VAL A 49 1.15 -5.89 0.14
C VAL A 49 0.09 -4.90 0.62
N GLY A 50 0.55 -3.75 1.11
CA GLY A 50 -0.31 -2.62 1.43
C GLY A 50 0.01 -1.43 0.52
N VAL A 51 -1.01 -0.85 -0.09
CA VAL A 51 -0.92 0.41 -0.83
C VAL A 51 -1.52 1.47 0.08
N LEU A 52 -0.66 2.28 0.71
CA LEU A 52 -1.06 3.13 1.82
C LEU A 52 -0.89 4.61 1.48
N ASP A 53 -1.97 5.37 1.62
CA ASP A 53 -1.93 6.82 1.40
C ASP A 53 -1.25 7.51 2.58
N LEU A 54 -0.24 8.34 2.30
CA LEU A 54 0.56 9.01 3.34
C LEU A 54 -0.23 10.07 4.12
N ASP A 55 -1.39 10.48 3.64
CA ASP A 55 -2.27 11.36 4.41
C ASP A 55 -3.00 10.59 5.53
N LEU A 56 -2.99 9.26 5.48
CA LEU A 56 -3.73 8.41 6.42
C LEU A 56 -2.84 7.56 7.32
N VAL A 57 -1.53 7.55 7.09
CA VAL A 57 -0.58 6.71 7.82
C VAL A 57 0.69 7.49 8.11
N THR A 58 1.26 7.27 9.29
CA THR A 58 2.55 7.86 9.66
C THR A 58 3.69 6.92 9.25
N LEU A 59 4.90 7.48 9.13
CA LEU A 59 6.10 6.68 8.85
C LEU A 59 6.35 5.65 9.95
N GLN A 60 6.06 5.99 11.20
CA GLN A 60 6.17 5.09 12.33
C GLN A 60 5.21 3.91 12.19
N GLU A 61 3.99 4.17 11.74
CA GLU A 61 3.00 3.12 11.52
C GLU A 61 3.41 2.19 10.38
N ILE A 62 4.02 2.75 9.32
CA ILE A 62 4.57 1.94 8.22
C ILE A 62 5.62 0.97 8.75
N ALA A 63 6.60 1.47 9.52
CA ALA A 63 7.63 0.63 10.11
C ALA A 63 7.05 -0.45 11.02
N GLY A 64 6.01 -0.09 11.80
CA GLY A 64 5.32 -1.02 12.69
C GLY A 64 4.60 -2.12 11.95
N LEU A 65 3.91 -1.80 10.86
CA LEU A 65 3.21 -2.79 10.04
C LEU A 65 4.17 -3.80 9.42
N ARG A 66 5.33 -3.33 8.98
CA ARG A 66 6.36 -4.21 8.44
C ARG A 66 6.91 -5.15 9.51
N ARG A 67 7.20 -4.63 10.70
CA ARG A 67 7.73 -5.45 11.79
C ARG A 67 6.71 -6.46 12.31
N GLN A 68 5.47 -6.01 12.48
CA GLN A 68 4.43 -6.82 13.14
C GLN A 68 3.81 -7.85 12.19
N PHE A 69 3.55 -7.46 10.95
CA PHE A 69 2.81 -8.30 10.01
C PHE A 69 3.61 -8.75 8.79
N GLY A 70 4.80 -8.19 8.57
CA GLY A 70 5.61 -8.52 7.39
C GLY A 70 5.01 -8.02 6.08
N ILE A 71 4.17 -6.99 6.13
CA ILE A 71 3.51 -6.44 4.94
C ILE A 71 4.49 -5.59 4.16
N GLU A 72 4.62 -5.85 2.85
CA GLU A 72 5.36 -4.98 1.94
C GLU A 72 4.50 -3.77 1.63
N ILE A 73 5.09 -2.57 1.61
CA ILE A 73 4.31 -1.33 1.55
C ILE A 73 4.73 -0.47 0.37
N VAL A 74 3.75 -0.04 -0.41
CA VAL A 74 3.88 1.00 -1.42
C VAL A 74 3.07 2.20 -0.93
N CYS A 75 3.74 3.34 -0.76
CA CYS A 75 3.09 4.56 -0.34
C CYS A 75 2.52 5.32 -1.53
N THR A 76 1.42 6.03 -1.32
CA THR A 76 0.84 6.94 -2.31
C THR A 76 0.65 8.32 -1.72
N HIS A 77 0.71 9.34 -2.56
CA HIS A 77 0.44 10.71 -2.17
C HIS A 77 -0.04 11.52 -3.38
N HIS A 78 -0.81 12.57 -3.13
CA HIS A 78 -1.31 13.44 -4.21
C HIS A 78 -0.25 14.38 -4.78
N ALA A 79 0.85 14.59 -4.07
CA ALA A 79 1.95 15.45 -4.50
C ALA A 79 3.29 14.94 -3.91
N PRO A 80 3.75 13.76 -4.31
CA PRO A 80 4.99 13.20 -3.75
C PRO A 80 6.20 14.02 -4.21
N ASP A 81 7.16 14.20 -3.29
CA ASP A 81 8.42 14.87 -3.56
C ASP A 81 9.60 13.99 -3.12
N ASP A 82 10.83 14.44 -3.40
CA ASP A 82 12.03 13.66 -3.08
C ASP A 82 12.20 13.41 -1.58
N ALA A 83 11.86 14.40 -0.76
CA ALA A 83 11.96 14.27 0.69
C ALA A 83 10.99 13.21 1.22
N MET A 84 9.78 13.22 0.71
CA MET A 84 8.73 12.26 1.06
C MET A 84 9.12 10.85 0.60
N TRP A 85 9.61 10.72 -0.62
CA TRP A 85 10.08 9.45 -1.17
C TRP A 85 11.21 8.87 -0.32
N THR A 86 12.21 9.69 0.02
CA THR A 86 13.34 9.28 0.86
C THR A 86 12.86 8.81 2.24
N ALA A 87 11.97 9.57 2.86
CA ALA A 87 11.45 9.24 4.19
C ALA A 87 10.64 7.93 4.16
N ALA A 88 9.83 7.72 3.13
CA ALA A 88 9.06 6.50 2.97
C ALA A 88 9.97 5.28 2.83
N LEU A 89 11.01 5.37 1.99
CA LEU A 89 11.96 4.28 1.82
C LEU A 89 12.73 3.97 3.11
N ARG A 90 13.08 4.98 3.87
CA ARG A 90 13.75 4.79 5.17
C ARG A 90 12.84 4.11 6.18
N ALA A 91 11.55 4.34 6.11
CA ALA A 91 10.58 3.65 6.97
C ALA A 91 10.34 2.20 6.54
N GLY A 92 10.83 1.81 5.37
CA GLY A 92 10.75 0.44 4.87
C GLY A 92 9.78 0.25 3.71
N ALA A 93 9.25 1.32 3.14
CA ALA A 93 8.38 1.21 1.97
C ALA A 93 9.19 0.84 0.72
N LEU A 94 8.55 0.15 -0.20
CA LEU A 94 9.14 -0.22 -1.50
C LEU A 94 9.26 0.99 -2.41
N ASP A 95 8.28 1.87 -2.36
CA ASP A 95 8.23 3.05 -3.23
C ASP A 95 7.23 4.06 -2.67
N CYS A 96 7.26 5.28 -3.22
CA CYS A 96 6.30 6.32 -2.92
C CYS A 96 5.83 6.90 -4.26
N CYS A 97 4.59 6.62 -4.63
CA CYS A 97 4.06 6.91 -5.96
C CYS A 97 2.99 8.00 -5.89
N PHE A 98 2.82 8.72 -7.00
CA PHE A 98 1.64 9.56 -7.20
C PHE A 98 0.39 8.67 -7.16
N VAL A 99 -0.63 9.10 -6.44
CA VAL A 99 -1.82 8.27 -6.16
C VAL A 99 -2.56 7.81 -7.41
N ASP A 100 -2.47 8.58 -8.50
CA ASP A 100 -3.10 8.23 -9.77
C ASP A 100 -2.16 7.48 -10.73
N ASP A 101 -0.93 7.19 -10.31
CA ASP A 101 0.03 6.43 -11.13
C ASP A 101 -0.14 4.93 -10.90
N ALA A 102 -1.26 4.39 -11.35
CA ALA A 102 -1.54 2.97 -11.22
C ALA A 102 -0.47 2.08 -11.85
N PRO A 103 0.07 2.38 -13.05
CA PRO A 103 1.15 1.57 -13.61
C PRO A 103 2.40 1.54 -12.73
N GLY A 104 2.78 2.67 -12.13
CA GLY A 104 3.93 2.75 -11.23
C GLY A 104 3.73 1.92 -9.96
N ILE A 105 2.54 2.00 -9.37
CA ILE A 105 2.16 1.22 -8.20
C ILE A 105 2.21 -0.27 -8.53
N CYS A 106 1.63 -0.68 -9.64
CA CYS A 106 1.65 -2.08 -10.08
C CYS A 106 3.07 -2.59 -10.28
N ARG A 107 3.95 -1.78 -10.90
CA ARG A 107 5.35 -2.16 -11.10
C ARG A 107 6.07 -2.38 -9.78
N ALA A 108 5.87 -1.50 -8.80
CA ALA A 108 6.49 -1.63 -7.48
C ALA A 108 6.07 -2.94 -6.81
N ILE A 109 4.79 -3.28 -6.88
CA ILE A 109 4.27 -4.54 -6.33
C ILE A 109 4.85 -5.74 -7.06
N GLN A 110 4.86 -5.72 -8.38
CA GLN A 110 5.35 -6.84 -9.20
C GLN A 110 6.84 -7.07 -9.00
N GLN A 111 7.64 -6.02 -8.87
CA GLN A 111 9.07 -6.14 -8.60
C GLN A 111 9.32 -6.80 -7.24
N SER A 112 8.53 -6.47 -6.25
CA SER A 112 8.59 -7.11 -4.93
C SER A 112 8.29 -8.60 -5.01
N MET A 113 7.35 -9.00 -5.85
CA MET A 113 6.93 -10.39 -6.00
C MET A 113 7.87 -11.21 -6.88
N ALA A 114 8.68 -10.57 -7.71
CA ALA A 114 9.57 -11.25 -8.65
C ALA A 114 10.83 -11.83 -8.02
N ALA A 115 11.13 -11.46 -6.79
CA ALA A 115 12.35 -11.89 -6.09
C ALA A 115 12.23 -13.31 -5.53
#